data_cff29b66dcd38bd3942436dbb1afc728
#
_entry.id   cff29b66dcd38bd3942436dbb1afc728
#
_cell.length_a   1.000
_cell.length_b   1.000
_cell.length_c   1.000
_cell.angle_alpha   90.00
_cell.angle_beta   90.00
_cell.angle_gamma   90.00
#
_symmetry.space_group_name_H-M   'P 1'
#
loop_
_entity.id
_entity.type
_entity.pdbx_description
1 polymer ?
#
loop_
_entity_poly.entity_id
_entity_poly.type
_entity_poly.pdbx_seq_one_letter_code
_entity_poly.pdbx_strand_id
1 'polypeptide(L)'
;MRRLDASLQLLAPLALVALAALVGTLVSTSTETYVINALVNVAIVVALYVFIGNSGVLSFGHISFVAVGAWAAGVLSMPVQEKPAIMPHLFGLLGDHTIGNVWSLALAAAVGGAYALVVGLPLMRLSGLAAGIATFGVLEITHNVLRYWEKIGPGLNTFSAVPETTGLREAALGAGLAVVVAFAYRRMRFGRLLSATREDSAAARAVGVSVY
;
A
#
# COMPACT_ATOMS: atom_id res chain seq x y z
N MET A 1 -22.73 -16.58 19.81
CA MET A 1 -22.95 -15.56 18.74
C MET A 1 -21.66 -14.76 18.44
N ARG A 2 -21.06 -13.99 19.36
CA ARG A 2 -19.88 -13.13 19.07
C ARG A 2 -18.64 -13.82 18.45
N ARG A 3 -18.41 -15.10 18.65
CA ARG A 3 -17.25 -15.81 18.08
C ARG A 3 -17.50 -16.25 16.63
N LEU A 4 -18.73 -16.61 16.28
CA LEU A 4 -19.13 -16.95 14.91
C LEU A 4 -19.08 -15.71 13.98
N ASP A 5 -19.53 -14.56 14.49
CA ASP A 5 -19.43 -13.30 13.73
C ASP A 5 -17.98 -12.92 13.45
N ALA A 6 -17.09 -13.21 14.38
CA ALA A 6 -15.68 -12.90 14.25
C ALA A 6 -14.94 -13.78 13.22
N SER A 7 -15.26 -15.06 13.15
CA SER A 7 -14.69 -15.96 12.14
C SER A 7 -15.23 -15.64 10.75
N LEU A 8 -16.52 -15.32 10.64
CA LEU A 8 -17.12 -14.91 9.38
C LEU A 8 -16.50 -13.62 8.81
N GLN A 9 -16.18 -12.65 9.67
CA GLN A 9 -15.52 -11.39 9.26
C GLN A 9 -14.13 -11.61 8.66
N LEU A 10 -13.43 -12.67 9.03
CA LEU A 10 -12.14 -13.04 8.43
C LEU A 10 -12.32 -13.99 7.24
N LEU A 11 -13.12 -15.03 7.41
CA LEU A 11 -13.25 -16.11 6.43
C LEU A 11 -13.96 -15.65 5.15
N ALA A 12 -14.96 -14.77 5.26
CA ALA A 12 -15.69 -14.31 4.07
C ALA A 12 -14.80 -13.56 3.07
N PRO A 13 -14.02 -12.53 3.45
CA PRO A 13 -13.14 -11.86 2.50
C PRO A 13 -11.98 -12.77 2.02
N LEU A 14 -11.45 -13.66 2.86
CA LEU A 14 -10.45 -14.64 2.43
C LEU A 14 -11.03 -15.65 1.43
N ALA A 15 -12.26 -16.10 1.64
CA ALA A 15 -12.95 -16.98 0.69
C ALA A 15 -13.19 -16.28 -0.66
N LEU A 16 -13.52 -14.98 -0.66
CA LEU A 16 -13.65 -14.19 -1.88
C LEU A 16 -12.32 -14.05 -2.63
N VAL A 17 -11.22 -13.79 -1.91
CA VAL A 17 -9.88 -13.74 -2.51
C VAL A 17 -9.50 -15.10 -3.10
N ALA A 18 -9.74 -16.19 -2.36
CA ALA A 18 -9.47 -17.54 -2.83
C ALA A 18 -10.33 -17.92 -4.05
N LEU A 19 -11.61 -17.54 -4.06
CA LEU A 19 -12.52 -17.74 -5.18
C LEU A 19 -12.05 -16.96 -6.41
N ALA A 20 -11.67 -15.69 -6.25
CA ALA A 20 -11.14 -14.90 -7.35
C ALA A 20 -9.86 -15.52 -7.93
N ALA A 21 -8.95 -15.98 -7.08
CA ALA A 21 -7.75 -16.69 -7.51
C ALA A 21 -8.08 -17.98 -8.23
N LEU A 22 -9.04 -18.77 -7.74
CA LEU A 22 -9.51 -20.00 -8.40
C LEU A 22 -10.10 -19.69 -9.78
N VAL A 23 -10.94 -18.67 -9.89
CA VAL A 23 -11.47 -18.23 -11.19
C VAL A 23 -10.34 -17.84 -12.13
N GLY A 24 -9.31 -17.14 -11.62
CA GLY A 24 -8.13 -16.77 -12.40
C GLY A 24 -7.39 -17.96 -13.02
N THR A 25 -7.37 -19.12 -12.36
CA THR A 25 -6.74 -20.33 -12.93
C THR A 25 -7.56 -21.02 -14.03
N LEU A 26 -8.83 -20.69 -14.15
CA LEU A 26 -9.77 -21.32 -15.11
C LEU A 26 -10.00 -20.49 -16.38
N VAL A 27 -9.45 -19.29 -16.42
CA VAL A 27 -9.67 -18.33 -17.52
C VAL A 27 -8.44 -18.22 -18.43
N SER A 28 -8.61 -17.53 -19.57
CA SER A 28 -7.51 -17.26 -20.50
C SER A 28 -6.44 -16.36 -19.88
N THR A 29 -5.20 -16.43 -20.38
CA THR A 29 -4.05 -15.64 -19.92
C THR A 29 -4.35 -14.14 -19.86
N SER A 30 -5.07 -13.61 -20.85
CA SER A 30 -5.46 -12.19 -20.85
C SER A 30 -6.39 -11.85 -19.68
N THR A 31 -7.34 -12.74 -19.36
CA THR A 31 -8.27 -12.53 -18.23
C THR A 31 -7.57 -12.76 -16.88
N GLU A 32 -6.60 -13.67 -16.83
CA GLU A 32 -5.76 -13.89 -15.64
C GLU A 32 -5.06 -12.60 -15.20
N THR A 33 -4.50 -11.83 -16.14
CA THR A 33 -3.89 -10.53 -15.86
C THR A 33 -4.87 -9.54 -15.21
N TYR A 34 -6.13 -9.51 -15.65
CA TYR A 34 -7.16 -8.69 -14.99
C TYR A 34 -7.45 -9.15 -13.56
N VAL A 35 -7.46 -10.46 -13.31
CA VAL A 35 -7.66 -11.02 -11.96
C VAL A 35 -6.48 -10.66 -11.06
N ILE A 36 -5.24 -10.78 -11.55
CA ILE A 36 -4.04 -10.37 -10.81
C ILE A 36 -4.14 -8.89 -10.41
N ASN A 37 -4.43 -8.01 -11.37
CA ASN A 37 -4.59 -6.58 -11.11
C ASN A 37 -5.73 -6.30 -10.12
N ALA A 38 -6.85 -7.02 -10.22
CA ALA A 38 -7.95 -6.88 -9.26
C ALA A 38 -7.52 -7.28 -7.84
N LEU A 39 -6.78 -8.38 -7.68
CA LEU A 39 -6.27 -8.82 -6.38
C LEU A 39 -5.27 -7.82 -5.77
N VAL A 40 -4.38 -7.26 -6.58
CA VAL A 40 -3.46 -6.18 -6.15
C VAL A 40 -4.25 -4.96 -5.69
N ASN A 41 -5.26 -4.55 -6.46
CA ASN A 41 -6.13 -3.43 -6.07
C ASN A 41 -6.91 -3.72 -4.78
N VAL A 42 -7.36 -4.95 -4.56
CA VAL A 42 -7.98 -5.37 -3.28
C VAL A 42 -7.00 -5.17 -2.12
N ALA A 43 -5.74 -5.56 -2.27
CA ALA A 43 -4.74 -5.34 -1.23
C ALA A 43 -4.56 -3.84 -0.90
N ILE A 44 -4.50 -2.98 -1.93
CA ILE A 44 -4.37 -1.53 -1.78
C ILE A 44 -5.60 -0.94 -1.08
N VAL A 45 -6.80 -1.31 -1.51
CA VAL A 45 -8.06 -0.81 -0.93
C VAL A 45 -8.24 -1.27 0.51
N VAL A 46 -7.89 -2.53 0.81
CA VAL A 46 -7.93 -3.04 2.19
C VAL A 46 -6.93 -2.30 3.09
N ALA A 47 -5.73 -2.02 2.61
CA ALA A 47 -4.75 -1.22 3.35
C ALA A 47 -5.26 0.22 3.61
N LEU A 48 -5.88 0.85 2.61
CA LEU A 48 -6.53 2.16 2.77
C LEU A 48 -7.68 2.10 3.79
N TYR A 49 -8.48 1.03 3.75
CA TYR A 49 -9.57 0.83 4.69
C TYR A 49 -9.09 0.69 6.14
N VAL A 50 -7.92 0.08 6.38
CA VAL A 50 -7.32 0.02 7.73
C VAL A 50 -7.15 1.42 8.32
N PHE A 51 -6.73 2.37 7.51
CA PHE A 51 -6.59 3.76 7.96
C PHE A 51 -7.95 4.47 8.08
N ILE A 52 -8.67 4.63 6.97
CA ILE A 52 -9.93 5.40 6.92
C ILE A 52 -11.01 4.73 7.80
N GLY A 53 -11.10 3.41 7.76
CA GLY A 53 -12.12 2.65 8.48
C GLY A 53 -11.97 2.73 10.00
N ASN A 54 -10.76 2.89 10.52
CA ASN A 54 -10.53 3.00 11.96
C ASN A 54 -10.42 4.45 12.44
N SER A 55 -9.82 5.36 11.63
CA SER A 55 -9.64 6.76 12.03
C SER A 55 -10.82 7.66 11.69
N GLY A 56 -11.62 7.31 10.69
CA GLY A 56 -12.66 8.19 10.14
C GLY A 56 -12.11 9.39 9.36
N VAL A 57 -10.79 9.52 9.21
CA VAL A 57 -10.14 10.60 8.47
C VAL A 57 -9.96 10.18 7.02
N LEU A 58 -10.51 10.98 6.10
CA LEU A 58 -10.35 10.75 4.67
C LEU A 58 -8.90 11.07 4.25
N SER A 59 -8.22 10.10 3.64
CA SER A 59 -6.86 10.27 3.13
C SER A 59 -6.82 10.06 1.62
N PHE A 60 -6.47 11.12 0.89
CA PHE A 60 -6.18 11.03 -0.54
C PHE A 60 -4.72 10.69 -0.83
N GLY A 61 -3.85 10.88 0.17
CA GLY A 61 -2.40 10.64 0.04
C GLY A 61 -1.97 9.18 0.15
N HIS A 62 -2.89 8.25 0.45
CA HIS A 62 -2.54 6.85 0.63
C HIS A 62 -1.85 6.24 -0.58
N ILE A 63 -2.31 6.61 -1.79
CA ILE A 63 -1.74 6.12 -3.04
C ILE A 63 -0.28 6.58 -3.25
N SER A 64 0.16 7.67 -2.61
CA SER A 64 1.55 8.11 -2.65
C SER A 64 2.49 7.12 -1.96
N PHE A 65 2.05 6.48 -0.88
CA PHE A 65 2.83 5.43 -0.19
C PHE A 65 2.97 4.19 -1.07
N VAL A 66 1.89 3.82 -1.78
CA VAL A 66 1.91 2.73 -2.78
C VAL A 66 2.85 3.08 -3.93
N ALA A 67 2.79 4.31 -4.44
CA ALA A 67 3.64 4.77 -5.53
C ALA A 67 5.14 4.72 -5.16
N VAL A 68 5.51 5.18 -3.95
CA VAL A 68 6.90 5.12 -3.46
C VAL A 68 7.35 3.67 -3.28
N GLY A 69 6.50 2.80 -2.73
CA GLY A 69 6.81 1.38 -2.60
C GLY A 69 6.98 0.69 -3.95
N ALA A 70 6.07 0.93 -4.90
CA ALA A 70 6.13 0.38 -6.25
C ALA A 70 7.36 0.87 -7.01
N TRP A 71 7.67 2.18 -6.91
CA TRP A 71 8.88 2.76 -7.46
C TRP A 71 10.14 2.06 -6.89
N ALA A 72 10.24 1.92 -5.58
CA ALA A 72 11.40 1.28 -4.95
C ALA A 72 11.55 -0.18 -5.39
N ALA A 73 10.45 -0.95 -5.42
CA ALA A 73 10.46 -2.31 -5.91
C ALA A 73 10.92 -2.40 -7.37
N GLY A 74 10.37 -1.54 -8.24
CA GLY A 74 10.70 -1.51 -9.67
C GLY A 74 12.17 -1.16 -9.93
N VAL A 75 12.68 -0.08 -9.31
CA VAL A 75 14.09 0.33 -9.47
C VAL A 75 15.05 -0.76 -8.97
N LEU A 76 14.73 -1.41 -7.84
CA LEU A 76 15.60 -2.42 -7.24
C LEU A 76 15.57 -3.76 -7.97
N SER A 77 14.45 -4.13 -8.58
CA SER A 77 14.29 -5.40 -9.31
C SER A 77 14.71 -5.33 -10.79
N MET A 78 14.80 -4.12 -11.36
CA MET A 78 15.17 -3.92 -12.75
C MET A 78 16.60 -4.41 -13.02
N PRO A 79 16.86 -5.12 -14.14
CA PRO A 79 18.19 -5.52 -14.54
C PRO A 79 19.14 -4.34 -14.73
N VAL A 80 20.40 -4.47 -14.26
CA VAL A 80 21.42 -3.40 -14.39
C VAL A 80 21.60 -2.95 -15.84
N GLN A 81 21.51 -3.88 -16.80
CA GLN A 81 21.70 -3.62 -18.22
C GLN A 81 20.64 -2.68 -18.82
N GLU A 82 19.41 -2.73 -18.29
CA GLU A 82 18.28 -1.94 -18.78
C GLU A 82 18.21 -0.54 -18.13
N LYS A 83 18.79 -0.39 -16.94
CA LYS A 83 18.72 0.87 -16.18
C LYS A 83 19.29 2.08 -16.95
N PRO A 84 20.45 2.01 -17.61
CA PRO A 84 21.00 3.16 -18.34
C PRO A 84 20.12 3.62 -19.51
N ALA A 85 19.38 2.68 -20.12
CA ALA A 85 18.50 3.00 -21.25
C ALA A 85 17.22 3.71 -20.80
N ILE A 86 16.70 3.37 -19.62
CA ILE A 86 15.43 3.89 -19.11
C ILE A 86 15.65 5.06 -18.14
N MET A 87 16.72 5.00 -17.35
CA MET A 87 17.06 5.94 -16.29
C MET A 87 18.51 6.39 -16.38
N PRO A 88 18.92 7.15 -17.41
CA PRO A 88 20.34 7.51 -17.68
C PRO A 88 20.95 8.36 -16.57
N HIS A 89 20.15 9.06 -15.78
CA HIS A 89 20.62 9.96 -14.71
C HIS A 89 20.46 9.37 -13.29
N LEU A 90 20.11 8.07 -13.19
CA LEU A 90 19.89 7.42 -11.91
C LEU A 90 21.13 7.48 -11.02
N PHE A 91 20.98 7.71 -9.72
CA PHE A 91 22.07 7.63 -8.77
C PHE A 91 22.80 6.29 -8.87
N GLY A 92 24.15 6.30 -8.94
CA GLY A 92 24.98 5.11 -9.11
C GLY A 92 24.69 4.01 -8.08
N LEU A 93 24.42 4.37 -6.83
CA LEU A 93 24.04 3.40 -5.79
C LEU A 93 22.80 2.55 -6.17
N LEU A 94 21.86 3.11 -6.91
CA LEU A 94 20.65 2.42 -7.39
C LEU A 94 20.88 1.80 -8.78
N GLY A 95 21.81 2.37 -9.57
CA GLY A 95 22.11 1.95 -10.93
C GLY A 95 22.87 0.62 -10.99
N ASP A 96 23.83 0.43 -10.10
CA ASP A 96 24.83 -0.65 -10.17
C ASP A 96 24.39 -1.99 -9.60
N HIS A 97 23.20 -2.05 -8.96
CA HIS A 97 22.73 -3.24 -8.27
C HIS A 97 21.34 -3.65 -8.73
N THR A 98 21.17 -4.95 -8.96
CA THR A 98 19.85 -5.60 -9.07
C THR A 98 19.67 -6.53 -7.89
N ILE A 99 18.53 -6.44 -7.23
CA ILE A 99 18.22 -7.22 -6.03
C ILE A 99 17.11 -8.22 -6.38
N GLY A 100 17.25 -9.45 -5.87
CA GLY A 100 16.22 -10.48 -6.08
C GLY A 100 14.85 -10.03 -5.57
N ASN A 101 13.79 -10.51 -6.22
CA ASN A 101 12.42 -10.04 -6.04
C ASN A 101 11.96 -9.96 -4.56
N VAL A 102 12.24 -10.98 -3.75
CA VAL A 102 11.83 -11.00 -2.34
C VAL A 102 12.49 -9.88 -1.52
N TRP A 103 13.78 -9.64 -1.77
CA TRP A 103 14.53 -8.59 -1.08
C TRP A 103 14.16 -7.20 -1.59
N SER A 104 13.87 -7.06 -2.89
CA SER A 104 13.37 -5.79 -3.45
C SER A 104 12.02 -5.42 -2.84
N LEU A 105 11.13 -6.40 -2.66
CA LEU A 105 9.84 -6.20 -2.01
C LEU A 105 9.99 -5.82 -0.52
N ALA A 106 10.89 -6.47 0.21
CA ALA A 106 11.16 -6.15 1.61
C ALA A 106 11.71 -4.73 1.77
N LEU A 107 12.67 -4.34 0.90
CA LEU A 107 13.22 -2.98 0.89
C LEU A 107 12.18 -1.95 0.45
N ALA A 108 11.35 -2.27 -0.54
CA ALA A 108 10.25 -1.41 -0.96
C ALA A 108 9.25 -1.17 0.18
N ALA A 109 8.92 -2.21 0.95
CA ALA A 109 8.08 -2.08 2.14
C ALA A 109 8.75 -1.20 3.22
N ALA A 110 10.06 -1.35 3.43
CA ALA A 110 10.81 -0.51 4.36
C ALA A 110 10.86 0.97 3.92
N VAL A 111 11.11 1.22 2.63
CA VAL A 111 11.15 2.58 2.06
C VAL A 111 9.77 3.23 2.10
N GLY A 112 8.73 2.51 1.67
CA GLY A 112 7.34 2.99 1.74
C GLY A 112 6.89 3.24 3.18
N GLY A 113 7.27 2.36 4.12
CA GLY A 113 7.02 2.52 5.55
C GLY A 113 7.75 3.73 6.16
N ALA A 114 9.03 3.91 5.84
CA ALA A 114 9.80 5.09 6.27
C ALA A 114 9.19 6.39 5.73
N TYR A 115 8.82 6.40 4.45
CA TYR A 115 8.14 7.54 3.83
C TYR A 115 6.81 7.84 4.52
N ALA A 116 6.00 6.80 4.81
CA ALA A 116 4.74 6.95 5.52
C ALA A 116 4.93 7.50 6.94
N LEU A 117 5.99 7.13 7.66
CA LEU A 117 6.31 7.69 8.96
C LEU A 117 6.71 9.16 8.86
N VAL A 118 7.62 9.51 7.95
CA VAL A 118 8.11 10.89 7.77
C VAL A 118 6.97 11.84 7.42
N VAL A 119 6.10 11.44 6.49
CA VAL A 119 4.98 12.25 6.03
C VAL A 119 3.78 12.15 6.98
N GLY A 120 3.53 10.98 7.52
CA GLY A 120 2.39 10.71 8.40
C GLY A 120 2.46 11.48 9.72
N LEU A 121 3.64 11.58 10.34
CA LEU A 121 3.80 12.26 11.62
C LEU A 121 3.29 13.72 11.61
N PRO A 122 3.66 14.60 10.66
CA PRO A 122 3.08 15.94 10.59
C PRO A 122 1.59 15.91 10.22
N LEU A 123 1.15 14.98 9.37
CA LEU A 123 -0.25 14.88 8.96
C LEU A 123 -1.19 14.48 10.11
N MET A 124 -0.71 13.69 11.07
CA MET A 124 -1.50 13.29 12.24
C MET A 124 -1.94 14.47 13.12
N ARG A 125 -1.31 15.64 12.97
CA ARG A 125 -1.70 16.86 13.69
C ARG A 125 -2.90 17.57 13.07
N LEU A 126 -3.32 17.14 11.88
CA LEU A 126 -4.42 17.73 11.14
C LEU A 126 -5.69 16.88 11.32
N SER A 127 -6.83 17.53 11.29
CA SER A 127 -8.13 16.85 11.42
C SER A 127 -9.13 17.35 10.37
N GLY A 128 -10.16 16.54 10.13
CA GLY A 128 -11.26 16.90 9.22
C GLY A 128 -10.79 17.20 7.80
N LEU A 129 -11.33 18.26 7.21
CA LEU A 129 -11.06 18.66 5.82
C LEU A 129 -9.59 19.06 5.60
N ALA A 130 -8.94 19.68 6.60
CA ALA A 130 -7.53 20.08 6.49
C ALA A 130 -6.62 18.87 6.29
N ALA A 131 -6.89 17.75 6.96
CA ALA A 131 -6.16 16.51 6.76
C ALA A 131 -6.35 15.96 5.33
N GLY A 132 -7.56 16.00 4.80
CA GLY A 132 -7.84 15.59 3.41
C GLY A 132 -7.07 16.41 2.38
N ILE A 133 -7.09 17.74 2.51
CA ILE A 133 -6.36 18.65 1.60
C ILE A 133 -4.84 18.43 1.72
N ALA A 134 -4.30 18.31 2.92
CA ALA A 134 -2.89 18.09 3.12
C ALA A 134 -2.42 16.74 2.55
N THR A 135 -3.21 15.68 2.71
CA THR A 135 -2.90 14.36 2.12
C THR A 135 -2.95 14.38 0.60
N PHE A 136 -3.84 15.19 -0.01
CA PHE A 136 -3.85 15.41 -1.45
C PHE A 136 -2.59 16.17 -1.90
N GLY A 137 -2.16 17.19 -1.16
CA GLY A 137 -0.89 17.89 -1.41
C GLY A 137 0.32 16.93 -1.40
N VAL A 138 0.35 16.00 -0.44
CA VAL A 138 1.40 14.96 -0.40
C VAL A 138 1.37 14.07 -1.63
N LEU A 139 0.18 13.67 -2.08
CA LEU A 139 0.04 12.88 -3.31
C LEU A 139 0.63 13.62 -4.50
N GLU A 140 0.28 14.89 -4.67
CA GLU A 140 0.74 15.72 -5.78
C GLU A 140 2.25 15.95 -5.73
N ILE A 141 2.81 16.25 -4.56
CA ILE A 141 4.26 16.39 -4.38
C ILE A 141 4.98 15.08 -4.75
N THR A 142 4.49 13.94 -4.24
CA THR A 142 5.09 12.63 -4.53
C THR A 142 5.05 12.32 -6.03
N HIS A 143 3.90 12.54 -6.67
CA HIS A 143 3.73 12.34 -8.09
C HIS A 143 4.73 13.18 -8.89
N ASN A 144 4.86 14.47 -8.58
CA ASN A 144 5.78 15.37 -9.25
C ASN A 144 7.24 14.98 -9.01
N VAL A 145 7.61 14.60 -7.79
CA VAL A 145 8.97 14.14 -7.47
C VAL A 145 9.31 12.89 -8.27
N LEU A 146 8.47 11.86 -8.24
CA LEU A 146 8.72 10.61 -8.97
C LEU A 146 8.73 10.79 -10.49
N ARG A 147 7.96 11.75 -11.01
CA ARG A 147 7.82 12.02 -12.45
C ARG A 147 8.94 12.89 -13.02
N TYR A 148 9.41 13.87 -12.26
CA TYR A 148 10.33 14.89 -12.81
C TYR A 148 11.75 14.80 -12.28
N TRP A 149 11.99 14.06 -11.20
CA TRP A 149 13.34 13.92 -10.64
C TRP A 149 14.09 12.74 -11.26
N GLU A 150 14.72 12.99 -12.39
CA GLU A 150 15.43 11.97 -13.19
C GLU A 150 16.55 11.21 -12.45
N LYS A 151 17.06 11.76 -11.33
CA LYS A 151 18.08 11.08 -10.53
C LYS A 151 17.55 9.91 -9.70
N ILE A 152 16.23 9.82 -9.52
CA ILE A 152 15.62 8.75 -8.74
C ILE A 152 14.69 7.86 -9.58
N GLY A 153 14.33 8.29 -10.79
CA GLY A 153 13.36 7.56 -11.61
C GLY A 153 13.51 7.82 -13.11
N PRO A 154 12.61 7.25 -13.90
CA PRO A 154 12.66 7.36 -15.36
C PRO A 154 12.32 8.76 -15.89
N GLY A 155 12.00 9.72 -15.02
CA GLY A 155 11.55 11.03 -15.45
C GLY A 155 10.22 10.92 -16.20
N LEU A 156 10.17 11.54 -17.39
CA LEU A 156 9.00 11.47 -18.27
C LEU A 156 8.91 10.18 -19.09
N ASN A 157 9.93 9.33 -19.05
CA ASN A 157 9.92 8.05 -19.74
C ASN A 157 8.99 7.05 -19.04
N THR A 158 8.55 6.06 -19.80
CA THR A 158 7.76 4.95 -19.23
C THR A 158 8.63 4.09 -18.34
N PHE A 159 8.14 3.74 -17.16
CA PHE A 159 8.77 2.82 -16.25
C PHE A 159 8.59 1.38 -16.77
N SER A 160 9.39 1.01 -17.75
CA SER A 160 9.38 -0.29 -18.44
C SER A 160 10.52 -1.18 -17.99
N ALA A 161 10.62 -2.39 -18.53
CA ALA A 161 11.63 -3.40 -18.19
C ALA A 161 11.67 -3.82 -16.70
N VAL A 162 10.61 -3.55 -15.94
CA VAL A 162 10.43 -4.17 -14.63
C VAL A 162 10.01 -5.62 -14.84
N PRO A 163 10.72 -6.60 -14.24
CA PRO A 163 10.36 -8.00 -14.41
C PRO A 163 8.94 -8.29 -13.90
N GLU A 164 8.14 -8.96 -14.71
CA GLU A 164 6.81 -9.45 -14.31
C GLU A 164 6.97 -10.64 -13.36
N THR A 165 7.12 -10.37 -12.07
CA THR A 165 7.35 -11.40 -11.04
C THR A 165 6.10 -11.71 -10.23
N THR A 166 5.03 -10.94 -10.41
CA THR A 166 3.77 -11.11 -9.67
C THR A 166 2.80 -11.97 -10.50
N GLY A 167 2.76 -13.25 -10.20
CA GLY A 167 1.75 -14.14 -10.72
C GLY A 167 0.46 -14.12 -9.88
N LEU A 168 -0.49 -14.96 -10.28
CA LEU A 168 -1.79 -15.08 -9.62
C LEU A 168 -1.66 -15.51 -8.14
N ARG A 169 -0.71 -16.40 -7.84
CA ARG A 169 -0.46 -16.88 -6.46
C ARG A 169 0.06 -15.77 -5.56
N GLU A 170 1.04 -15.02 -6.04
CA GLU A 170 1.66 -13.91 -5.31
C GLU A 170 0.64 -12.80 -5.05
N ALA A 171 -0.19 -12.46 -6.04
CA ALA A 171 -1.27 -11.48 -5.90
C ALA A 171 -2.32 -11.94 -4.88
N ALA A 172 -2.73 -13.21 -4.92
CA ALA A 172 -3.69 -13.77 -3.98
C ALA A 172 -3.12 -13.82 -2.54
N LEU A 173 -1.85 -14.20 -2.38
CA LEU A 173 -1.17 -14.18 -1.07
C LEU A 173 -1.06 -12.75 -0.54
N GLY A 174 -0.72 -11.77 -1.38
CA GLY A 174 -0.65 -10.36 -1.01
C GLY A 174 -2.02 -9.83 -0.55
N ALA A 175 -3.09 -10.09 -1.32
CA ALA A 175 -4.45 -9.71 -0.95
C ALA A 175 -4.91 -10.39 0.34
N GLY A 176 -4.66 -11.69 0.48
CA GLY A 176 -4.98 -12.46 1.68
C GLY A 176 -4.23 -11.93 2.92
N LEU A 177 -2.93 -11.63 2.78
CA LEU A 177 -2.12 -11.02 3.85
C LEU A 177 -2.68 -9.66 4.27
N ALA A 178 -3.05 -8.80 3.31
CA ALA A 178 -3.66 -7.51 3.60
C ALA A 178 -4.96 -7.66 4.41
N VAL A 179 -5.82 -8.61 4.05
CA VAL A 179 -7.05 -8.92 4.80
C VAL A 179 -6.73 -9.38 6.22
N VAL A 180 -5.77 -10.29 6.39
CA VAL A 180 -5.36 -10.79 7.72
C VAL A 180 -4.79 -9.68 8.59
N VAL A 181 -3.93 -8.82 8.03
CA VAL A 181 -3.35 -7.67 8.74
C VAL A 181 -4.44 -6.68 9.14
N ALA A 182 -5.38 -6.36 8.24
CA ALA A 182 -6.51 -5.49 8.52
C ALA A 182 -7.38 -6.02 9.66
N PHE A 183 -7.68 -7.31 9.63
CA PHE A 183 -8.44 -7.98 10.68
C PHE A 183 -7.71 -7.99 12.03
N ALA A 184 -6.39 -8.30 12.02
CA ALA A 184 -5.56 -8.30 13.22
C ALA A 184 -5.45 -6.90 13.82
N TYR A 185 -5.18 -5.88 12.99
CA TYR A 185 -5.09 -4.48 13.44
C TYR A 185 -6.37 -4.02 14.14
N ARG A 186 -7.54 -4.28 13.54
CA ARG A 186 -8.83 -3.93 14.12
C ARG A 186 -9.07 -4.55 15.50
N ARG A 187 -8.44 -5.71 15.78
CA ARG A 187 -8.55 -6.41 17.09
C ARG A 187 -7.49 -6.01 18.08
N MET A 188 -6.39 -5.42 17.64
CA MET A 188 -5.35 -4.90 18.52
C MET A 188 -5.86 -3.71 19.33
N ARG A 189 -5.15 -3.44 20.44
CA ARG A 189 -5.48 -2.31 21.31
C ARG A 189 -5.54 -0.99 20.54
N PHE A 190 -4.55 -0.75 19.69
CA PHE A 190 -4.46 0.49 18.90
C PHE A 190 -5.65 0.68 17.94
N GLY A 191 -6.04 -0.36 17.19
CA GLY A 191 -7.19 -0.29 16.29
C GLY A 191 -8.51 -0.01 17.04
N ARG A 192 -8.69 -0.62 18.20
CA ARG A 192 -9.88 -0.39 19.04
C ARG A 192 -9.92 1.03 19.63
N LEU A 193 -8.77 1.55 20.09
CA LEU A 193 -8.67 2.92 20.59
C LEU A 193 -8.96 3.93 19.49
N LEU A 194 -8.37 3.73 18.30
CA LEU A 194 -8.61 4.60 17.15
C LEU A 194 -10.07 4.59 16.70
N SER A 195 -10.72 3.42 16.69
CA SER A 195 -12.14 3.32 16.38
C SER A 195 -13.03 4.02 17.44
N ALA A 196 -12.65 3.95 18.71
CA ALA A 196 -13.38 4.66 19.77
C ALA A 196 -13.29 6.19 19.61
N THR A 197 -12.11 6.72 19.22
CA THR A 197 -11.94 8.15 18.96
C THR A 197 -12.72 8.65 17.74
N ARG A 198 -12.93 7.75 16.77
CA ARG A 198 -13.74 8.02 15.59
C ARG A 198 -15.22 8.15 15.93
N GLU A 199 -15.76 7.26 16.79
CA GLU A 199 -17.17 7.24 17.14
C GLU A 199 -17.57 8.46 18.02
N ASP A 200 -16.80 8.71 19.08
CA ASP A 200 -16.98 9.89 19.94
C ASP A 200 -15.64 10.29 20.59
N SER A 201 -15.07 11.36 20.06
CA SER A 201 -13.77 11.89 20.54
C SER A 201 -13.88 12.52 21.94
N ALA A 202 -15.06 13.00 22.35
CA ALA A 202 -15.26 13.58 23.69
C ALA A 202 -15.36 12.47 24.75
N ALA A 203 -16.16 11.45 24.48
CA ALA A 203 -16.26 10.28 25.34
C ALA A 203 -14.93 9.52 25.45
N ALA A 204 -14.18 9.37 24.35
CA ALA A 204 -12.87 8.75 24.35
C ALA A 204 -11.88 9.48 25.27
N ARG A 205 -11.85 10.82 25.24
CA ARG A 205 -11.05 11.64 26.14
C ARG A 205 -11.47 11.50 27.60
N ALA A 206 -12.77 11.42 27.89
CA ALA A 206 -13.27 11.27 29.24
C ALA A 206 -12.82 9.96 29.92
N VAL A 207 -12.55 8.90 29.12
CA VAL A 207 -12.00 7.62 29.62
C VAL A 207 -10.49 7.51 29.46
N GLY A 208 -9.78 8.63 29.26
CA GLY A 208 -8.31 8.70 29.24
C GLY A 208 -7.64 8.27 27.93
N VAL A 209 -8.37 8.19 26.81
CA VAL A 209 -7.78 7.93 25.49
C VAL A 209 -7.22 9.22 24.91
N SER A 210 -5.90 9.22 24.61
CA SER A 210 -5.29 10.35 23.89
C SER A 210 -5.82 10.41 22.46
N VAL A 211 -6.29 11.57 22.05
CA VAL A 211 -6.88 11.86 20.73
C VAL A 211 -5.87 12.56 19.81
N TYR A 212 -4.60 12.68 20.26
CA TYR A 212 -3.50 13.30 19.51
C TYR A 212 -2.41 12.26 19.22
#